data_d4aefa8b8bd9a0439fdf7d22f5615f8c
#
_entry.id   d4aefa8b8bd9a0439fdf7d22f5615f8c
#
_cell.length_a   1.000
_cell.length_b   1.000
_cell.length_c   1.000
_cell.angle_alpha   90.00
_cell.angle_beta   90.00
_cell.angle_gamma   90.00
#
_symmetry.space_group_name_H-M   'P 1'
#
loop_
_entity.id
_entity.type
_entity.pdbx_description
1 polymer ?
#
loop_
_entity_poly.entity_id
_entity_poly.type
_entity_poly.pdbx_seq_one_letter_code
_entity_poly.pdbx_strand_id
1 'polypeptide(L)'
;MPEVGHRESEDTTLEPVRIKRGHLFAAAVAFLGCLLAGCSVGHPNDGNSGAPTASSAPSPSIPLDGITLAALGYLNGPIHQFSLPRTAVITAKVDQPNNVVAVVSAPSPAELRSYLLRALPTAGFEITADRPTANTMTFAGHGWTGSFTGDDRASAVLLRPR
;
A
#
# COMPACT_ATOMS: atom_id res chain seq x y z
N MET A 1 -4.11 -55.37 -37.64
CA MET A 1 -2.80 -54.64 -37.59
C MET A 1 -3.13 -53.17 -37.52
N PRO A 2 -3.00 -52.50 -36.39
CA PRO A 2 -3.07 -51.04 -36.29
C PRO A 2 -1.67 -50.44 -36.24
N GLU A 3 -1.48 -49.41 -37.06
CA GLU A 3 -0.26 -48.58 -37.14
C GLU A 3 -0.02 -47.77 -35.84
N VAL A 4 1.24 -47.83 -35.41
CA VAL A 4 1.75 -47.04 -34.27
C VAL A 4 2.16 -45.67 -34.81
N GLY A 5 1.37 -44.63 -34.50
CA GLY A 5 1.72 -43.25 -34.79
C GLY A 5 2.81 -42.74 -33.85
N HIS A 6 3.98 -42.42 -34.38
CA HIS A 6 5.04 -41.68 -33.73
C HIS A 6 4.55 -40.26 -33.39
N ARG A 7 4.53 -39.93 -32.09
CA ARG A 7 4.42 -38.55 -31.59
C ARG A 7 5.83 -37.96 -31.51
N GLU A 8 6.11 -37.04 -32.40
CA GLU A 8 7.28 -36.16 -32.32
C GLU A 8 7.16 -35.28 -31.06
N SER A 9 8.19 -35.38 -30.25
CA SER A 9 8.37 -34.49 -29.08
C SER A 9 8.89 -33.14 -29.59
N GLU A 10 8.06 -32.10 -29.53
CA GLU A 10 8.51 -30.72 -29.75
C GLU A 10 9.40 -30.32 -28.58
N ASP A 11 10.68 -30.21 -28.86
CA ASP A 11 11.73 -29.66 -28.04
C ASP A 11 11.55 -28.14 -27.88
N THR A 12 10.92 -27.71 -26.79
CA THR A 12 10.75 -26.30 -26.48
C THR A 12 12.05 -25.75 -25.92
N THR A 13 12.90 -25.26 -26.80
CA THR A 13 14.12 -24.51 -26.45
C THR A 13 13.77 -23.24 -25.70
N LEU A 14 14.03 -23.25 -24.41
CA LEU A 14 13.93 -22.07 -23.53
C LEU A 14 15.08 -21.12 -23.84
N GLU A 15 14.80 -20.03 -24.54
CA GLU A 15 15.74 -18.92 -24.70
C GLU A 15 16.01 -18.21 -23.38
N PRO A 16 17.28 -17.97 -23.00
CA PRO A 16 17.59 -17.24 -21.78
C PRO A 16 17.33 -15.74 -21.97
N VAL A 17 16.40 -15.21 -21.18
CA VAL A 17 16.14 -13.76 -21.08
C VAL A 17 17.39 -13.03 -20.61
N ARG A 18 18.00 -12.29 -21.52
CA ARG A 18 19.17 -11.44 -21.29
C ARG A 18 18.78 -10.18 -20.53
N ILE A 19 18.96 -10.17 -19.22
CA ILE A 19 18.80 -8.96 -18.39
C ILE A 19 19.93 -7.98 -18.71
N LYS A 20 19.60 -6.91 -19.42
CA LYS A 20 20.51 -5.76 -19.59
C LYS A 20 20.65 -5.02 -18.26
N ARG A 21 21.79 -5.19 -17.60
CA ARG A 21 22.27 -4.27 -16.57
C ARG A 21 22.72 -2.96 -17.24
N GLY A 22 22.09 -1.87 -16.91
CA GLY A 22 22.49 -0.57 -17.39
C GLY A 22 21.91 0.55 -16.55
N HIS A 23 22.83 1.29 -15.98
CA HIS A 23 22.88 2.68 -15.55
C HIS A 23 22.87 2.96 -14.06
N LEU A 24 24.10 3.03 -13.54
CA LEU A 24 24.48 3.89 -12.41
C LEU A 24 24.18 5.35 -12.80
N PHE A 25 23.34 6.03 -12.03
CA PHE A 25 23.36 7.49 -11.93
C PHE A 25 23.74 7.88 -10.50
N ALA A 26 25.01 8.24 -10.36
CA ALA A 26 25.47 9.01 -9.22
C ALA A 26 25.09 10.49 -9.46
N ALA A 27 24.22 11.03 -8.65
CA ALA A 27 23.97 12.47 -8.57
C ALA A 27 24.25 12.92 -7.14
N ALA A 28 25.48 13.42 -6.93
CA ALA A 28 25.84 14.18 -5.76
C ALA A 28 25.26 15.59 -5.89
N VAL A 29 24.39 16.00 -4.99
CA VAL A 29 23.97 17.40 -4.83
C VAL A 29 24.36 17.85 -3.43
N ALA A 30 25.44 18.67 -3.40
CA ALA A 30 25.84 19.45 -2.24
C ALA A 30 24.86 20.63 -2.09
N PHE A 31 24.17 20.76 -0.97
CA PHE A 31 23.48 21.97 -0.58
C PHE A 31 24.23 22.66 0.57
N LEU A 32 24.81 23.79 0.16
CA LEU A 32 25.50 24.78 0.99
C LEU A 32 24.46 25.58 1.82
N GLY A 33 24.79 25.85 3.06
CA GLY A 33 23.95 26.49 4.04
C GLY A 33 23.57 27.94 3.76
N CYS A 34 22.49 28.38 4.41
CA CYS A 34 22.23 29.77 4.75
C CYS A 34 21.73 29.85 6.18
N LEU A 35 22.66 30.25 7.08
CA LEU A 35 22.36 30.80 8.39
C LEU A 35 21.86 32.24 8.19
N LEU A 36 20.61 32.52 8.55
CA LEU A 36 20.14 33.88 8.78
C LEU A 36 19.57 33.94 10.18
N ALA A 37 20.39 34.48 11.07
CA ALA A 37 19.97 34.96 12.38
C ALA A 37 19.16 36.26 12.20
N GLY A 38 17.88 36.22 12.55
CA GLY A 38 17.01 37.38 12.63
C GLY A 38 16.54 37.57 14.07
N CYS A 39 17.26 38.40 14.84
CA CYS A 39 16.74 38.96 16.09
C CYS A 39 15.70 40.04 15.76
N SER A 40 14.47 39.87 16.16
CA SER A 40 13.46 40.94 16.18
C SER A 40 13.08 41.26 17.59
N VAL A 41 13.39 42.50 17.95
CA VAL A 41 13.14 43.15 19.25
C VAL A 41 11.64 43.35 19.47
N GLY A 42 11.22 43.21 20.72
CA GLY A 42 9.85 43.22 21.17
C GLY A 42 9.03 44.50 20.94
N HIS A 43 7.74 44.28 20.78
CA HIS A 43 6.73 45.30 21.07
C HIS A 43 5.72 44.71 22.06
N PRO A 44 5.49 45.35 23.21
CA PRO A 44 4.36 44.99 24.04
C PRO A 44 3.10 45.62 23.43
N ASN A 45 2.19 44.83 22.92
CA ASN A 45 0.84 45.29 22.62
C ASN A 45 -0.16 44.36 23.28
N ASP A 46 -0.87 44.94 24.24
CA ASP A 46 -1.96 44.34 24.97
C ASP A 46 -3.12 43.95 24.06
N GLY A 47 -3.73 42.80 24.38
CA GLY A 47 -5.14 42.59 24.08
C GLY A 47 -5.46 41.68 22.93
N ASN A 48 -6.01 40.61 23.34
CA ASN A 48 -6.79 39.59 22.65
C ASN A 48 -6.09 38.27 22.40
N SER A 49 -6.00 37.50 23.48
CA SER A 49 -5.65 36.06 23.40
C SER A 49 -6.81 35.28 22.74
N GLY A 50 -6.95 35.41 21.44
CA GLY A 50 -7.57 34.38 20.62
C GLY A 50 -6.56 33.25 20.49
N ALA A 51 -6.59 32.28 21.40
CA ALA A 51 -5.82 31.07 21.23
C ALA A 51 -6.13 30.49 19.85
N PRO A 52 -5.13 30.21 18.99
CA PRO A 52 -5.40 29.48 17.76
C PRO A 52 -6.02 28.15 18.18
N THR A 53 -7.28 27.95 17.85
CA THR A 53 -7.93 26.65 17.98
C THR A 53 -7.10 25.72 17.08
N ALA A 54 -6.21 24.96 17.70
CA ALA A 54 -5.47 23.91 17.02
C ALA A 54 -6.55 22.98 16.44
N SER A 55 -6.76 23.09 15.14
CA SER A 55 -7.61 22.17 14.41
C SER A 55 -6.97 20.79 14.59
N SER A 56 -7.45 20.03 15.56
CA SER A 56 -6.99 18.67 15.80
C SER A 56 -7.24 17.89 14.51
N ALA A 57 -6.16 17.51 13.81
CA ALA A 57 -6.28 16.60 12.69
C ALA A 57 -7.04 15.34 13.17
N PRO A 58 -7.99 14.83 12.40
CA PRO A 58 -8.76 13.65 12.79
C PRO A 58 -7.80 12.51 13.09
N SER A 59 -7.96 11.90 14.26
CA SER A 59 -7.16 10.73 14.62
C SER A 59 -7.46 9.59 13.63
N PRO A 60 -6.43 8.85 13.17
CA PRO A 60 -6.63 7.69 12.31
C PRO A 60 -7.65 6.72 12.91
N SER A 61 -8.62 6.30 12.11
CA SER A 61 -9.69 5.42 12.57
C SER A 61 -9.99 4.32 11.56
N ILE A 62 -10.42 3.17 12.07
CA ILE A 62 -10.90 2.05 11.26
C ILE A 62 -12.41 2.21 11.07
N PRO A 63 -12.94 2.08 9.83
CA PRO A 63 -14.38 2.07 9.59
C PRO A 63 -15.11 0.98 10.40
N LEU A 64 -16.36 1.23 10.79
CA LEU A 64 -17.16 0.29 11.58
C LEU A 64 -17.38 -1.07 10.88
N ASP A 65 -17.41 -1.06 9.55
CA ASP A 65 -17.52 -2.24 8.69
C ASP A 65 -16.14 -2.89 8.40
N GLY A 66 -15.08 -2.38 9.01
CA GLY A 66 -13.72 -2.89 8.90
C GLY A 66 -13.33 -3.86 10.01
N ILE A 67 -12.38 -4.72 9.70
CA ILE A 67 -11.67 -5.59 10.63
C ILE A 67 -10.17 -5.43 10.44
N THR A 68 -9.42 -5.19 11.51
CA THR A 68 -7.97 -4.97 11.43
C THR A 68 -7.21 -6.25 11.10
N LEU A 69 -6.01 -6.12 10.54
CA LEU A 69 -5.14 -7.27 10.32
C LEU A 69 -4.82 -7.99 11.63
N ALA A 70 -4.66 -7.27 12.75
CA ALA A 70 -4.46 -7.88 14.07
C ALA A 70 -5.63 -8.78 14.47
N ALA A 71 -6.88 -8.33 14.25
CA ALA A 71 -8.07 -9.13 14.53
C ALA A 71 -8.23 -10.33 13.57
N LEU A 72 -7.59 -10.28 12.39
CA LEU A 72 -7.49 -11.39 11.42
C LEU A 72 -6.30 -12.32 11.71
N GLY A 73 -5.59 -12.10 12.82
CA GLY A 73 -4.48 -12.94 13.27
C GLY A 73 -3.17 -12.74 12.51
N TYR A 74 -2.95 -11.54 11.93
CA TYR A 74 -1.63 -11.14 11.44
C TYR A 74 -0.79 -10.58 12.59
N LEU A 75 0.52 -10.83 12.54
CA LEU A 75 1.50 -10.39 13.53
C LEU A 75 2.44 -9.32 12.97
N ASN A 76 2.51 -9.20 11.65
CA ASN A 76 3.41 -8.29 10.96
C ASN A 76 2.62 -7.26 10.13
N GLY A 77 3.28 -6.15 9.80
CA GLY A 77 2.67 -5.06 9.05
C GLY A 77 2.01 -3.99 9.93
N PRO A 78 1.27 -3.07 9.33
CA PRO A 78 0.50 -2.05 10.04
C PRO A 78 -0.81 -2.65 10.58
N ILE A 79 -0.68 -3.66 11.46
CA ILE A 79 -1.77 -4.56 11.87
C ILE A 79 -2.94 -3.88 12.58
N HIS A 80 -2.71 -2.73 13.22
CA HIS A 80 -3.74 -1.97 13.91
C HIS A 80 -4.33 -0.84 13.05
N GLN A 81 -3.62 -0.42 12.00
CA GLN A 81 -3.99 0.69 11.13
C GLN A 81 -4.61 0.24 9.82
N PHE A 82 -4.23 -0.94 9.32
CA PHE A 82 -4.79 -1.48 8.09
C PHE A 82 -5.97 -2.41 8.39
N SER A 83 -7.03 -2.28 7.59
CA SER A 83 -8.24 -3.12 7.73
C SER A 83 -8.75 -3.63 6.39
N LEU A 84 -9.46 -4.74 6.45
CA LEU A 84 -10.28 -5.30 5.38
C LEU A 84 -11.75 -5.21 5.76
N PRO A 85 -12.70 -5.34 4.82
CA PRO A 85 -14.12 -5.47 5.17
C PRO A 85 -14.35 -6.66 6.10
N ARG A 86 -15.29 -6.56 7.04
CA ARG A 86 -15.66 -7.68 7.92
C ARG A 86 -16.18 -8.90 7.15
N THR A 87 -16.68 -8.67 5.94
CA THR A 87 -17.16 -9.73 5.04
C THR A 87 -16.02 -10.39 4.25
N ALA A 88 -14.76 -9.98 4.46
CA ALA A 88 -13.64 -10.53 3.73
C ALA A 88 -13.43 -12.02 4.03
N VAL A 89 -13.38 -12.82 2.97
CA VAL A 89 -13.01 -14.23 3.03
C VAL A 89 -11.59 -14.37 2.52
N ILE A 90 -10.65 -14.60 3.44
CA ILE A 90 -9.23 -14.76 3.13
C ILE A 90 -8.98 -16.22 2.79
N THR A 91 -8.50 -16.48 1.57
CA THR A 91 -8.20 -17.83 1.06
C THR A 91 -6.71 -18.19 1.15
N ALA A 92 -5.85 -17.17 1.18
CA ALA A 92 -4.42 -17.37 1.43
C ALA A 92 -3.84 -16.15 2.13
N LYS A 93 -2.83 -16.37 2.97
CA LYS A 93 -2.11 -15.28 3.65
C LYS A 93 -0.61 -15.56 3.71
N VAL A 94 0.18 -14.48 3.63
CA VAL A 94 1.60 -14.45 4.02
C VAL A 94 1.71 -13.43 5.16
N ASP A 95 2.45 -13.77 6.19
CA ASP A 95 2.63 -12.93 7.36
C ASP A 95 4.10 -12.96 7.79
N GLN A 96 4.91 -12.13 7.16
CA GLN A 96 6.35 -12.02 7.39
C GLN A 96 6.73 -10.56 7.69
N PRO A 97 7.82 -10.30 8.43
CA PRO A 97 8.24 -8.95 8.80
C PRO A 97 8.41 -7.99 7.61
N ASN A 98 8.77 -8.50 6.45
CA ASN A 98 9.02 -7.71 5.23
C ASN A 98 7.97 -7.93 4.14
N ASN A 99 6.97 -8.76 4.36
CA ASN A 99 5.97 -9.10 3.34
C ASN A 99 4.68 -9.62 4.00
N VAL A 100 3.62 -8.85 3.88
CA VAL A 100 2.29 -9.23 4.36
C VAL A 100 1.35 -9.30 3.17
N VAL A 101 0.68 -10.44 2.97
CA VAL A 101 -0.26 -10.64 1.86
C VAL A 101 -1.58 -11.18 2.41
N ALA A 102 -2.67 -10.65 1.89
CA ALA A 102 -4.00 -11.23 2.03
C ALA A 102 -4.59 -11.48 0.63
N VAL A 103 -4.93 -12.73 0.32
CA VAL A 103 -5.71 -13.07 -0.87
C VAL A 103 -7.17 -13.24 -0.44
N VAL A 104 -8.06 -12.50 -1.09
CA VAL A 104 -9.47 -12.34 -0.69
C VAL A 104 -10.35 -12.80 -1.84
N SER A 105 -11.24 -13.78 -1.60
CA SER A 105 -12.20 -14.26 -2.59
C SER A 105 -13.57 -13.57 -2.49
N ALA A 106 -13.87 -12.93 -1.36
CA ALA A 106 -15.06 -12.10 -1.15
C ALA A 106 -14.69 -10.95 -0.20
N PRO A 107 -15.28 -9.76 -0.36
CA PRO A 107 -16.22 -9.36 -1.40
C PRO A 107 -15.57 -9.28 -2.80
N SER A 108 -16.35 -8.89 -3.81
CA SER A 108 -15.82 -8.71 -5.17
C SER A 108 -14.67 -7.69 -5.20
N PRO A 109 -13.77 -7.74 -6.21
CA PRO A 109 -12.67 -6.79 -6.32
C PRO A 109 -13.12 -5.32 -6.35
N ALA A 110 -14.23 -5.03 -7.00
CA ALA A 110 -14.79 -3.67 -7.05
C ALA A 110 -15.28 -3.19 -5.67
N GLU A 111 -15.93 -4.05 -4.90
CA GLU A 111 -16.38 -3.73 -3.54
C GLU A 111 -15.18 -3.58 -2.58
N LEU A 112 -14.20 -4.48 -2.68
CA LEU A 112 -12.97 -4.37 -1.87
C LEU A 112 -12.21 -3.08 -2.20
N ARG A 113 -12.08 -2.74 -3.49
CA ARG A 113 -11.47 -1.48 -3.91
C ARG A 113 -12.24 -0.28 -3.37
N SER A 114 -13.57 -0.28 -3.45
CA SER A 114 -14.43 0.79 -2.91
C SER A 114 -14.28 0.94 -1.40
N TYR A 115 -14.15 -0.18 -0.68
CA TYR A 115 -13.84 -0.18 0.74
C TYR A 115 -12.46 0.47 1.00
N LEU A 116 -11.41 0.05 0.29
CA LEU A 116 -10.05 0.57 0.49
C LEU A 116 -9.95 2.07 0.18
N LEU A 117 -10.63 2.56 -0.86
CA LEU A 117 -10.69 3.99 -1.19
C LEU A 117 -11.22 4.84 -0.03
N ARG A 118 -12.17 4.31 0.74
CA ARG A 118 -12.75 4.99 1.90
C ARG A 118 -11.92 4.77 3.16
N ALA A 119 -11.44 3.54 3.38
CA ALA A 119 -10.79 3.15 4.62
C ALA A 119 -9.34 3.65 4.74
N LEU A 120 -8.57 3.62 3.66
CA LEU A 120 -7.16 3.97 3.68
C LEU A 120 -6.89 5.41 4.14
N PRO A 121 -7.57 6.45 3.61
CA PRO A 121 -7.34 7.82 4.05
C PRO A 121 -7.72 8.03 5.52
N THR A 122 -8.83 7.44 5.98
CA THR A 122 -9.26 7.55 7.38
C THR A 122 -8.32 6.85 8.35
N ALA A 123 -7.62 5.81 7.89
CA ALA A 123 -6.62 5.08 8.65
C ALA A 123 -5.21 5.70 8.57
N GLY A 124 -5.03 6.82 7.87
CA GLY A 124 -3.75 7.53 7.76
C GLY A 124 -2.84 6.99 6.65
N PHE A 125 -3.40 6.34 5.64
CA PHE A 125 -2.68 6.00 4.41
C PHE A 125 -2.99 7.00 3.30
N GLU A 126 -2.00 7.30 2.49
CA GLU A 126 -2.14 8.06 1.25
C GLU A 126 -2.28 7.09 0.06
N ILE A 127 -3.28 7.31 -0.79
CA ILE A 127 -3.41 6.57 -2.05
C ILE A 127 -2.48 7.23 -3.07
N THR A 128 -1.44 6.53 -3.49
CA THR A 128 -0.40 7.04 -4.39
C THR A 128 -0.73 6.82 -5.86
N ALA A 129 -1.51 5.80 -6.18
CA ALA A 129 -2.10 5.61 -7.52
C ALA A 129 -3.37 4.78 -7.42
N ASP A 130 -4.31 5.06 -8.31
CA ASP A 130 -5.55 4.32 -8.46
C ASP A 130 -5.87 4.14 -9.95
N ARG A 131 -6.04 2.88 -10.37
CA ARG A 131 -6.33 2.51 -11.77
C ARG A 131 -7.59 1.63 -11.82
N PRO A 132 -8.77 2.22 -11.89
CA PRO A 132 -10.05 1.50 -11.83
C PRO A 132 -10.21 0.44 -12.91
N THR A 133 -9.81 0.75 -14.15
CA THR A 133 -9.92 -0.17 -15.30
C THR A 133 -9.04 -1.41 -15.18
N ALA A 134 -7.94 -1.32 -14.44
CA ALA A 134 -7.02 -2.42 -14.17
C ALA A 134 -7.25 -3.06 -12.80
N ASN A 135 -8.24 -2.62 -12.03
CA ASN A 135 -8.48 -3.03 -10.64
C ASN A 135 -7.21 -3.03 -9.79
N THR A 136 -6.38 -1.99 -9.93
CA THR A 136 -5.13 -1.86 -9.16
C THR A 136 -5.10 -0.54 -8.41
N MET A 137 -4.51 -0.55 -7.22
CA MET A 137 -4.28 0.61 -6.39
C MET A 137 -2.94 0.48 -5.68
N THR A 138 -2.25 1.58 -5.48
CA THR A 138 -1.08 1.64 -4.60
C THR A 138 -1.28 2.71 -3.53
N PHE A 139 -0.75 2.46 -2.36
CA PHE A 139 -0.91 3.35 -1.21
C PHE A 139 0.31 3.25 -0.29
N ALA A 140 0.44 4.21 0.63
CA ALA A 140 1.54 4.24 1.56
C ALA A 140 1.14 4.91 2.87
N GLY A 141 1.67 4.43 3.99
CA GLY A 141 1.42 4.97 5.32
C GLY A 141 2.08 4.13 6.40
N HIS A 142 2.27 4.72 7.58
CA HIS A 142 2.82 4.02 8.76
C HIS A 142 4.14 3.27 8.52
N GLY A 143 5.01 3.79 7.64
CA GLY A 143 6.27 3.14 7.26
C GLY A 143 6.12 1.98 6.27
N TRP A 144 4.93 1.79 5.68
CA TRP A 144 4.62 0.71 4.74
C TRP A 144 4.17 1.25 3.39
N THR A 145 4.42 0.49 2.34
CA THR A 145 3.79 0.64 1.03
C THR A 145 2.86 -0.54 0.81
N GLY A 146 1.75 -0.29 0.14
CA GLY A 146 0.79 -1.32 -0.18
C GLY A 146 0.36 -1.29 -1.63
N SER A 147 -0.05 -2.43 -2.13
CA SER A 147 -0.74 -2.56 -3.41
C SER A 147 -1.96 -3.45 -3.28
N PHE A 148 -3.00 -3.06 -3.98
CA PHE A 148 -4.19 -3.86 -4.22
C PHE A 148 -4.23 -4.24 -5.70
N THR A 149 -4.58 -5.49 -5.97
CA THR A 149 -4.85 -6.00 -7.33
C THR A 149 -6.04 -6.93 -7.27
N GLY A 150 -6.98 -6.79 -8.20
CA GLY A 150 -8.15 -7.65 -8.30
C GLY A 150 -8.37 -8.15 -9.72
N ASP A 151 -8.81 -9.40 -9.85
CA ASP A 151 -9.28 -10.01 -11.09
C ASP A 151 -10.72 -10.52 -10.91
N ASP A 152 -11.25 -11.28 -11.85
CA ASP A 152 -12.63 -11.77 -11.81
C ASP A 152 -12.89 -12.80 -10.70
N ARG A 153 -11.86 -13.35 -10.06
CA ARG A 153 -11.96 -14.45 -9.09
C ARG A 153 -11.54 -14.08 -7.70
N ALA A 154 -10.54 -13.21 -7.56
CA ALA A 154 -9.95 -12.87 -6.28
C ALA A 154 -9.31 -11.49 -6.30
N SER A 155 -9.01 -11.01 -5.11
CA SER A 155 -8.20 -9.83 -4.89
C SER A 155 -7.00 -10.17 -4.04
N ALA A 156 -5.91 -9.44 -4.22
CA ALA A 156 -4.75 -9.52 -3.37
C ALA A 156 -4.39 -8.13 -2.82
N VAL A 157 -4.09 -8.08 -1.54
CA VAL A 157 -3.46 -6.93 -0.91
C VAL A 157 -2.07 -7.36 -0.46
N LEU A 158 -1.07 -6.59 -0.87
CA LEU A 158 0.32 -6.77 -0.50
C LEU A 158 0.81 -5.55 0.27
N LEU A 159 1.50 -5.77 1.39
CA LEU A 159 2.13 -4.73 2.19
C LEU A 159 3.62 -5.05 2.36
N ARG A 160 4.47 -4.03 2.19
CA ARG A 160 5.93 -4.12 2.38
C ARG A 160 6.44 -2.90 3.14
N PRO A 161 7.45 -3.04 4.02
CA PRO A 161 8.09 -1.89 4.63
C PRO A 161 8.73 -0.99 3.56
N ARG A 162 8.79 0.30 3.85
CA ARG A 162 9.47 1.32 3.03
C ARG A 162 10.97 1.26 3.22
#